data_7d0d88cdeedac442f5f4ff310e938a00
#
_entry.id   7d0d88cdeedac442f5f4ff310e938a00
#
_cell.length_a   1.000
_cell.length_b   1.000
_cell.length_c   1.000
_cell.angle_alpha   90.00
_cell.angle_beta   90.00
_cell.angle_gamma   90.00
#
_symmetry.space_group_name_H-M   'P 1'
#
loop_
_entity.id
_entity.type
_entity.pdbx_description
1 polymer ?
#
loop_
_entity_poly.entity_id
_entity_poly.type
_entity_poly.pdbx_seq_one_letter_code
_entity_poly.pdbx_strand_id
1 'polypeptide(L)'
;MIKKILLLLYVGLVLSSCFAIHPELQNAKSVDTGAHRYSIGVYGGANVLVETYGVAGVYNYGLTDKVDWSTDGSLSVQASSLKRVFQGFGVNQYNLSTGPKFSMLNDHFALRLPATITFSAEELFLSASPTLLWDVIDEKATLFLRYNRLYERNAIEGYSGDLVFGFNYFLPFYSNQLLLSIQSNGVGLYGGVGITL
;
A
#
# COMPACT_ATOMS: atom_id res chain seq x y z
N MET A 1 3.00 33.31 5.95
CA MET A 1 3.50 32.20 6.77
C MET A 1 3.00 30.83 6.25
N ILE A 2 1.74 30.62 6.02
CA ILE A 2 1.13 29.37 5.52
C ILE A 2 1.74 28.88 4.21
N LYS A 3 1.97 29.76 3.21
CA LYS A 3 2.58 29.39 1.92
C LYS A 3 4.00 28.82 2.07
N LYS A 4 4.80 29.31 3.02
CA LYS A 4 6.15 28.77 3.28
C LYS A 4 6.10 27.39 3.97
N ILE A 5 5.12 27.18 4.85
CA ILE A 5 4.90 25.87 5.51
C ILE A 5 4.43 24.85 4.50
N LEU A 6 3.50 25.22 3.62
CA LEU A 6 3.04 24.35 2.52
C LEU A 6 4.16 24.02 1.54
N LEU A 7 5.03 24.98 1.22
CA LEU A 7 6.20 24.74 0.36
C LEU A 7 7.21 23.82 1.04
N LEU A 8 7.48 23.98 2.34
CA LEU A 8 8.36 23.10 3.11
C LEU A 8 7.80 21.69 3.25
N LEU A 9 6.48 21.56 3.48
CA LEU A 9 5.79 20.27 3.48
C LEU A 9 5.86 19.61 2.10
N TYR A 10 5.63 20.38 1.03
CA TYR A 10 5.73 19.87 -0.33
C TYR A 10 7.17 19.44 -0.67
N VAL A 11 8.18 20.24 -0.34
CA VAL A 11 9.61 19.89 -0.55
C VAL A 11 10.01 18.69 0.30
N GLY A 12 9.53 18.60 1.56
CA GLY A 12 9.75 17.43 2.42
C GLY A 12 9.12 16.15 1.85
N LEU A 13 7.91 16.25 1.31
CA LEU A 13 7.22 15.14 0.64
C LEU A 13 7.94 14.72 -0.66
N VAL A 14 8.48 15.66 -1.42
CA VAL A 14 9.18 15.39 -2.69
C VAL A 14 10.53 14.71 -2.47
N LEU A 15 11.21 14.96 -1.35
CA LEU A 15 12.55 14.40 -1.08
C LEU A 15 12.53 13.00 -0.44
N SER A 16 11.36 12.48 -0.07
CA SER A 16 11.28 11.30 0.81
C SER A 16 11.08 9.96 0.14
N SER A 17 10.89 9.82 -1.18
CA SER A 17 10.56 8.50 -1.71
C SER A 17 11.28 8.07 -2.98
N CYS A 18 12.20 7.12 -2.82
CA CYS A 18 12.78 6.32 -3.90
C CYS A 18 12.19 4.89 -3.99
N PHE A 19 11.21 4.53 -3.16
CA PHE A 19 10.68 3.17 -3.09
C PHE A 19 9.37 3.01 -3.86
N ALA A 20 9.21 1.81 -4.45
CA ALA A 20 7.95 1.43 -5.08
C ALA A 20 6.83 1.35 -4.03
N ILE A 21 5.71 1.95 -4.34
CA ILE A 21 4.54 1.88 -3.49
C ILE A 21 3.86 0.53 -3.69
N HIS A 22 3.67 -0.17 -2.59
CA HIS A 22 2.85 -1.35 -2.51
C HIS A 22 1.38 -0.95 -2.36
N PRO A 23 0.45 -1.47 -3.19
CA PRO A 23 -0.94 -1.05 -3.16
C PRO A 23 -1.65 -1.53 -1.88
N GLU A 24 -2.54 -0.69 -1.36
CA GLU A 24 -3.50 -1.07 -0.33
C GLU A 24 -4.77 -1.59 -1.01
N LEU A 25 -5.09 -2.88 -0.86
CA LEU A 25 -6.20 -3.54 -1.57
C LEU A 25 -7.32 -3.96 -0.61
N GLN A 26 -7.62 -3.17 0.42
CA GLN A 26 -8.64 -3.52 1.40
C GLN A 26 -9.47 -2.31 1.84
N ASN A 27 -10.60 -2.59 2.46
CA ASN A 27 -11.49 -1.62 3.10
C ASN A 27 -11.34 -1.62 4.63
N ALA A 28 -12.05 -0.72 5.32
CA ALA A 28 -12.03 -0.63 6.77
C ALA A 28 -12.80 -1.76 7.45
N LYS A 29 -13.81 -2.34 6.79
CA LYS A 29 -14.66 -3.40 7.36
C LYS A 29 -13.85 -4.63 7.76
N SER A 30 -14.13 -5.14 8.96
CA SER A 30 -13.60 -6.43 9.39
C SER A 30 -14.22 -7.59 8.61
N VAL A 31 -13.51 -8.71 8.61
CA VAL A 31 -14.02 -9.99 8.15
C VAL A 31 -14.75 -10.65 9.32
N ASP A 32 -15.85 -11.33 9.06
CA ASP A 32 -16.58 -12.05 10.11
C ASP A 32 -15.68 -13.08 10.79
N THR A 33 -15.88 -13.31 12.08
CA THR A 33 -15.07 -14.24 12.89
C THR A 33 -14.98 -15.61 12.22
N GLY A 34 -13.75 -16.06 11.98
CA GLY A 34 -13.44 -17.35 11.32
C GLY A 34 -13.58 -17.31 9.79
N ALA A 35 -14.03 -16.22 9.20
CA ALA A 35 -14.12 -16.07 7.75
C ALA A 35 -12.81 -15.57 7.13
N HIS A 36 -12.72 -15.66 5.82
CA HIS A 36 -11.56 -15.30 5.01
C HIS A 36 -11.97 -14.31 3.93
N ARG A 37 -11.09 -13.37 3.62
CA ARG A 37 -11.24 -12.46 2.46
C ARG A 37 -9.92 -12.37 1.72
N TYR A 38 -9.98 -12.48 0.41
CA TYR A 38 -8.82 -12.39 -0.47
C TYR A 38 -9.01 -11.24 -1.45
N SER A 39 -7.95 -10.49 -1.70
CA SER A 39 -7.91 -9.52 -2.79
C SER A 39 -6.63 -9.73 -3.58
N ILE A 40 -6.74 -9.68 -4.90
CA ILE A 40 -5.57 -9.75 -5.79
C ILE A 40 -5.73 -8.70 -6.88
N GLY A 41 -4.62 -8.07 -7.27
CA GLY A 41 -4.68 -7.04 -8.29
C GLY A 41 -3.33 -6.81 -8.97
N VAL A 42 -3.40 -6.07 -10.07
CA VAL A 42 -2.25 -5.52 -10.78
C VAL A 42 -2.22 -4.01 -10.55
N TYR A 43 -1.03 -3.45 -10.50
CA TYR A 43 -0.85 -2.03 -10.32
C TYR A 43 0.28 -1.49 -11.17
N GLY A 44 0.23 -0.21 -11.47
CA GLY A 44 1.31 0.49 -12.14
C GLY A 44 1.24 1.97 -11.85
N GLY A 45 2.36 2.64 -12.04
CA GLY A 45 2.47 4.06 -11.84
C GLY A 45 3.88 4.56 -12.05
N ALA A 46 4.05 5.84 -11.87
CA ALA A 46 5.34 6.48 -12.03
C ALA A 46 5.56 7.52 -10.94
N ASN A 47 6.79 7.66 -10.55
CA ASN A 47 7.31 8.85 -9.89
C ASN A 47 8.23 9.62 -10.86
N VAL A 48 8.86 10.69 -10.37
CA VAL A 48 9.74 11.54 -11.19
C VAL A 48 10.91 10.76 -11.81
N LEU A 49 11.31 9.64 -11.23
CA LEU A 49 12.52 8.91 -11.61
C LEU A 49 12.26 7.51 -12.16
N VAL A 50 11.18 6.85 -11.73
CA VAL A 50 10.99 5.41 -11.95
C VAL A 50 9.53 5.09 -12.24
N GLU A 51 9.29 4.30 -13.27
CA GLU A 51 8.02 3.61 -13.49
C GLU A 51 8.03 2.27 -12.75
N THR A 52 6.91 1.92 -12.14
CA THR A 52 6.75 0.67 -11.38
C THR A 52 5.49 -0.05 -11.84
N TYR A 53 5.61 -1.33 -12.08
CA TYR A 53 4.50 -2.22 -12.39
C TYR A 53 4.57 -3.44 -11.51
N GLY A 54 3.43 -3.98 -11.10
CA GLY A 54 3.45 -5.14 -10.23
C GLY A 54 2.11 -5.83 -10.05
N VAL A 55 2.18 -6.89 -9.25
CA VAL A 55 1.02 -7.63 -8.76
C VAL A 55 1.04 -7.59 -7.25
N ALA A 56 -0.14 -7.56 -6.63
CA ALA A 56 -0.28 -7.61 -5.19
C ALA A 56 -1.46 -8.48 -4.79
N GLY A 57 -1.38 -9.05 -3.60
CA GLY A 57 -2.46 -9.79 -2.99
C GLY A 57 -2.56 -9.46 -1.51
N VAL A 58 -3.78 -9.51 -0.99
CA VAL A 58 -4.10 -9.34 0.42
C VAL A 58 -4.95 -10.50 0.87
N TYR A 59 -4.64 -11.02 2.04
CA TYR A 59 -5.41 -12.02 2.76
C TYR A 59 -5.78 -11.48 4.13
N ASN A 60 -7.05 -11.54 4.49
CA ASN A 60 -7.57 -11.20 5.80
C ASN A 60 -8.27 -12.41 6.41
N TYR A 61 -8.03 -12.65 7.68
CA TYR A 61 -8.68 -13.67 8.50
C TYR A 61 -9.32 -13.01 9.72
N GLY A 62 -10.62 -13.18 9.89
CA GLY A 62 -11.36 -12.65 11.03
C GLY A 62 -11.03 -13.40 12.32
N LEU A 63 -10.32 -12.74 13.24
CA LEU A 63 -10.05 -13.26 14.58
C LEU A 63 -11.24 -13.02 15.51
N THR A 64 -11.86 -11.87 15.39
CA THR A 64 -13.08 -11.46 16.10
C THR A 64 -13.88 -10.55 15.18
N ASP A 65 -15.08 -10.14 15.58
CA ASP A 65 -15.92 -9.22 14.82
C ASP A 65 -15.28 -7.82 14.59
N LYS A 66 -14.18 -7.53 15.25
CA LYS A 66 -13.47 -6.22 15.16
C LYS A 66 -11.98 -6.32 14.90
N VAL A 67 -11.45 -7.53 14.84
CA VAL A 67 -10.01 -7.75 14.68
C VAL A 67 -9.78 -8.80 13.59
N ASP A 68 -9.06 -8.40 12.55
CA ASP A 68 -8.56 -9.31 11.52
C ASP A 68 -7.06 -9.48 11.66
N TRP A 69 -6.57 -10.63 11.23
CA TRP A 69 -5.17 -10.78 10.86
C TRP A 69 -5.03 -10.57 9.36
N SER A 70 -4.25 -9.57 8.99
CA SER A 70 -4.06 -9.17 7.59
C SER A 70 -2.64 -9.50 7.14
N THR A 71 -2.53 -10.20 6.01
CA THR A 71 -1.25 -10.49 5.36
C THR A 71 -1.33 -10.04 3.91
N ASP A 72 -0.37 -9.29 3.44
CA ASP A 72 -0.30 -8.85 2.06
C ASP A 72 1.10 -9.05 1.49
N GLY A 73 1.14 -9.26 0.19
CA GLY A 73 2.38 -9.40 -0.56
C GLY A 73 2.31 -8.71 -1.90
N SER A 74 3.44 -8.25 -2.40
CA SER A 74 3.55 -7.71 -3.74
C SER A 74 4.88 -8.04 -4.40
N LEU A 75 4.82 -8.13 -5.73
CA LEU A 75 5.97 -8.28 -6.62
C LEU A 75 5.97 -7.10 -7.55
N SER A 76 7.08 -6.40 -7.70
CA SER A 76 7.18 -5.27 -8.61
C SER A 76 8.44 -5.28 -9.46
N VAL A 77 8.28 -4.71 -10.63
CA VAL A 77 9.35 -4.40 -11.59
C VAL A 77 9.46 -2.90 -11.69
N GLN A 78 10.67 -2.39 -11.59
CA GLN A 78 10.97 -0.98 -11.78
C GLN A 78 11.68 -0.77 -13.11
N ALA A 79 11.23 0.20 -13.90
CA ALA A 79 11.85 0.61 -15.15
C ALA A 79 12.36 2.04 -15.04
N SER A 80 13.65 2.26 -15.12
CA SER A 80 14.26 3.59 -15.06
C SER A 80 14.24 4.36 -16.39
N SER A 81 13.78 3.76 -17.47
CA SER A 81 13.46 4.37 -18.77
C SER A 81 12.86 3.32 -19.71
N LEU A 82 12.02 3.75 -20.66
CA LEU A 82 11.44 2.92 -21.73
C LEU A 82 12.45 2.06 -22.51
N LYS A 83 13.73 2.45 -22.56
CA LYS A 83 14.79 1.69 -23.22
C LYS A 83 15.18 0.40 -22.49
N ARG A 84 14.96 0.27 -21.19
CA ARG A 84 15.31 -0.94 -20.40
C ARG A 84 14.20 -1.96 -20.31
N VAL A 85 12.95 -1.61 -20.65
CA VAL A 85 11.82 -2.54 -20.68
C VAL A 85 12.10 -3.74 -21.63
N PHE A 86 12.91 -3.55 -22.67
CA PHE A 86 13.25 -4.60 -23.62
C PHE A 86 14.53 -5.37 -23.28
N GLN A 87 15.26 -5.04 -22.21
CA GLN A 87 16.55 -5.69 -21.88
C GLN A 87 16.47 -6.73 -20.75
N GLY A 88 15.30 -7.02 -20.25
CA GLY A 88 15.07 -8.06 -19.25
C GLY A 88 14.16 -7.59 -18.12
N PHE A 89 12.99 -8.22 -18.00
CA PHE A 89 12.11 -8.07 -16.87
C PHE A 89 12.71 -8.79 -15.67
N GLY A 90 13.38 -8.06 -14.78
CA GLY A 90 13.75 -8.58 -13.46
C GLY A 90 12.73 -8.10 -12.41
N VAL A 91 12.25 -8.98 -11.56
CA VAL A 91 11.51 -8.56 -10.36
C VAL A 91 12.51 -7.84 -9.46
N ASN A 92 12.28 -6.55 -9.24
CA ASN A 92 13.23 -5.71 -8.52
C ASN A 92 12.88 -5.57 -7.03
N GLN A 93 11.64 -5.90 -6.67
CA GLN A 93 11.21 -5.75 -5.29
C GLN A 93 10.09 -6.74 -4.94
N TYR A 94 10.25 -7.35 -3.77
CA TYR A 94 9.25 -8.21 -3.11
C TYR A 94 8.90 -7.57 -1.78
N ASN A 95 7.60 -7.44 -1.48
CA ASN A 95 7.13 -7.02 -0.19
C ASN A 95 6.25 -8.10 0.41
N LEU A 96 6.42 -8.33 1.70
CA LEU A 96 5.54 -9.16 2.51
C LEU A 96 5.24 -8.43 3.81
N SER A 97 3.97 -8.17 4.07
CA SER A 97 3.51 -7.49 5.28
C SER A 97 2.54 -8.38 6.03
N THR A 98 2.59 -8.35 7.34
CA THR A 98 1.63 -9.08 8.17
C THR A 98 1.39 -8.38 9.50
N GLY A 99 0.17 -8.41 9.99
CA GLY A 99 -0.18 -7.81 11.28
C GLY A 99 -1.69 -7.66 11.49
N PRO A 100 -2.09 -7.23 12.68
CA PRO A 100 -3.49 -7.03 13.02
C PRO A 100 -4.08 -5.80 12.34
N LYS A 101 -5.37 -5.90 12.00
CA LYS A 101 -6.25 -4.81 11.61
C LYS A 101 -7.39 -4.71 12.62
N PHE A 102 -7.59 -3.54 13.20
CA PHE A 102 -8.61 -3.24 14.19
C PHE A 102 -9.68 -2.37 13.57
N SER A 103 -10.90 -2.87 13.45
CA SER A 103 -12.05 -2.11 12.95
C SER A 103 -12.77 -1.38 14.08
N MET A 104 -13.15 -0.14 13.83
CA MET A 104 -13.72 0.81 14.80
C MET A 104 -14.91 1.55 14.19
N LEU A 105 -15.72 2.20 15.06
CA LEU A 105 -16.83 3.06 14.64
C LEU A 105 -17.78 2.37 13.65
N ASN A 106 -18.26 1.18 14.02
CA ASN A 106 -19.15 0.36 13.19
C ASN A 106 -18.55 0.02 11.82
N ASP A 107 -17.25 -0.32 11.80
CA ASP A 107 -16.47 -0.72 10.63
C ASP A 107 -16.21 0.39 9.59
N HIS A 108 -16.55 1.66 9.92
CA HIS A 108 -16.20 2.79 9.07
C HIS A 108 -14.72 3.19 9.14
N PHE A 109 -14.03 2.83 10.23
CA PHE A 109 -12.60 3.07 10.39
C PHE A 109 -11.88 1.79 10.75
N ALA A 110 -10.64 1.65 10.28
CA ALA A 110 -9.74 0.62 10.76
C ALA A 110 -8.31 1.13 10.87
N LEU A 111 -7.60 0.62 11.87
CA LEU A 111 -6.16 0.79 12.03
C LEU A 111 -5.49 -0.55 11.78
N ARG A 112 -4.61 -0.61 10.80
CA ARG A 112 -3.76 -1.76 10.50
C ARG A 112 -2.34 -1.48 10.96
N LEU A 113 -1.71 -2.46 11.63
CA LEU A 113 -0.36 -2.35 12.20
C LEU A 113 0.55 -3.49 11.68
N PRO A 114 0.93 -3.48 10.41
CA PRO A 114 1.76 -4.54 9.84
C PRO A 114 3.24 -4.32 10.12
N ALA A 115 3.95 -5.43 10.29
CA ALA A 115 5.38 -5.51 10.06
C ALA A 115 5.62 -5.93 8.60
N THR A 116 6.51 -5.27 7.90
CA THR A 116 6.78 -5.49 6.49
C THR A 116 8.25 -5.87 6.28
N ILE A 117 8.46 -6.87 5.46
CA ILE A 117 9.77 -7.25 4.93
C ILE A 117 9.78 -6.89 3.45
N THR A 118 10.78 -6.12 3.05
CA THR A 118 11.02 -5.76 1.65
C THR A 118 12.36 -6.31 1.20
N PHE A 119 12.34 -7.06 0.12
CA PHE A 119 13.55 -7.50 -0.59
C PHE A 119 13.68 -6.66 -1.85
N SER A 120 14.78 -5.95 -2.00
CA SER A 120 15.07 -5.14 -3.19
C SER A 120 16.49 -5.41 -3.64
N ALA A 121 16.65 -5.91 -4.87
CA ALA A 121 17.92 -6.27 -5.47
C ALA A 121 18.78 -7.17 -4.56
N GLU A 122 19.67 -6.58 -3.76
CA GLU A 122 20.59 -7.28 -2.86
C GLU A 122 20.34 -6.95 -1.39
N GLU A 123 19.28 -6.19 -1.07
CA GLU A 123 19.05 -5.64 0.26
C GLU A 123 17.72 -6.12 0.86
N LEU A 124 17.76 -6.32 2.16
CA LEU A 124 16.63 -6.66 2.99
C LEU A 124 16.30 -5.48 3.91
N PHE A 125 15.07 -5.00 3.81
CA PHE A 125 14.56 -3.95 4.68
C PHE A 125 13.46 -4.48 5.58
N LEU A 126 13.48 -4.05 6.84
CA LEU A 126 12.38 -4.22 7.77
C LEU A 126 11.68 -2.89 7.94
N SER A 127 10.37 -2.89 7.95
CA SER A 127 9.57 -1.68 8.14
C SER A 127 8.33 -1.94 8.96
N ALA A 128 7.76 -0.86 9.50
CA ALA A 128 6.42 -0.84 10.03
C ALA A 128 5.60 0.15 9.20
N SER A 129 4.40 -0.26 8.78
CA SER A 129 3.58 0.53 7.87
C SER A 129 2.16 0.71 8.43
N PRO A 130 2.00 1.41 9.59
CA PRO A 130 0.68 1.67 10.13
C PRO A 130 -0.19 2.35 9.07
N THR A 131 -1.40 1.80 8.89
CA THR A 131 -2.35 2.26 7.89
C THR A 131 -3.68 2.55 8.54
N LEU A 132 -4.19 3.76 8.33
CA LEU A 132 -5.55 4.15 8.67
C LEU A 132 -6.43 3.97 7.44
N LEU A 133 -7.54 3.27 7.60
CA LEU A 133 -8.55 3.04 6.57
C LEU A 133 -9.83 3.73 7.00
N TRP A 134 -10.50 4.41 6.09
CA TRP A 134 -11.78 5.06 6.32
C TRP A 134 -12.74 4.80 5.17
N ASP A 135 -13.80 4.06 5.44
CA ASP A 135 -14.87 3.82 4.49
C ASP A 135 -15.81 5.04 4.44
N VAL A 136 -15.61 5.87 3.42
CA VAL A 136 -16.44 7.08 3.18
C VAL A 136 -17.79 6.72 2.57
N ILE A 137 -17.87 5.59 1.89
CA ILE A 137 -19.10 4.94 1.44
C ILE A 137 -18.97 3.47 1.81
N ASP A 138 -19.88 3.02 2.65
CA ASP A 138 -19.87 1.69 3.24
C ASP A 138 -19.57 0.59 2.20
N GLU A 139 -18.51 -0.19 2.45
CA GLU A 139 -17.99 -1.27 1.60
C GLU A 139 -17.70 -0.91 0.12
N LYS A 140 -17.85 0.36 -0.27
CA LYS A 140 -17.70 0.78 -1.68
C LYS A 140 -16.54 1.71 -1.91
N ALA A 141 -16.23 2.56 -0.93
CA ALA A 141 -15.20 3.57 -1.12
C ALA A 141 -14.40 3.79 0.15
N THR A 142 -13.12 3.49 0.11
CA THR A 142 -12.19 3.62 1.23
C THR A 142 -11.10 4.63 0.91
N LEU A 143 -10.95 5.64 1.77
CA LEU A 143 -9.73 6.45 1.83
C LEU A 143 -8.74 5.76 2.75
N PHE A 144 -7.46 5.85 2.44
CA PHE A 144 -6.43 5.35 3.33
C PHE A 144 -5.25 6.31 3.45
N LEU A 145 -4.62 6.25 4.62
CA LEU A 145 -3.39 6.94 4.94
C LEU A 145 -2.43 5.93 5.56
N ARG A 146 -1.28 5.72 4.93
CA ARG A 146 -0.25 4.79 5.39
C ARG A 146 1.05 5.53 5.62
N TYR A 147 1.69 5.26 6.74
CA TYR A 147 3.04 5.73 7.03
C TYR A 147 4.01 4.56 6.93
N ASN A 148 4.90 4.60 5.96
CA ASN A 148 5.96 3.60 5.80
C ASN A 148 7.20 4.08 6.53
N ARG A 149 7.62 3.38 7.56
CA ARG A 149 8.89 3.63 8.26
C ARG A 149 9.88 2.52 7.92
N LEU A 150 10.93 2.88 7.20
CA LEU A 150 11.98 1.96 6.83
C LEU A 150 13.05 1.91 7.93
N TYR A 151 13.50 0.70 8.26
CA TYR A 151 14.66 0.46 9.10
C TYR A 151 15.75 -0.15 8.21
N GLU A 152 16.70 0.67 7.81
CA GLU A 152 17.84 0.21 7.05
C GLU A 152 18.87 -0.41 8.00
N ARG A 153 19.33 -1.62 7.72
CA ARG A 153 20.24 -2.38 8.60
C ARG A 153 21.62 -1.70 8.75
N ASN A 154 22.04 -0.90 7.77
CA ASN A 154 23.36 -0.29 7.71
C ASN A 154 23.33 1.25 7.81
N ALA A 155 22.17 1.88 7.95
CA ALA A 155 22.10 3.33 8.03
C ALA A 155 22.43 3.80 9.45
N ILE A 156 23.63 4.31 9.62
CA ILE A 156 24.06 5.08 10.81
C ILE A 156 23.34 6.44 10.84
N GLU A 157 22.80 6.89 9.71
CA GLU A 157 22.13 8.19 9.56
C GLU A 157 20.87 8.09 8.72
N GLY A 158 19.72 8.20 9.36
CA GLY A 158 18.49 8.58 8.68
C GLY A 158 17.44 7.49 8.54
N TYR A 159 16.44 7.57 9.42
CA TYR A 159 15.16 6.94 9.21
C TYR A 159 14.44 7.72 8.11
N SER A 160 14.18 7.11 6.97
CA SER A 160 13.26 7.68 5.98
C SER A 160 11.85 7.16 6.23
N GLY A 161 10.87 8.01 6.14
CA GLY A 161 9.47 7.66 6.26
C GLY A 161 8.67 8.29 5.13
N ASP A 162 7.84 7.49 4.47
CA ASP A 162 6.93 7.94 3.42
C ASP A 162 5.50 7.96 3.92
N LEU A 163 4.79 9.04 3.61
CA LEU A 163 3.36 9.13 3.79
C LEU A 163 2.68 8.81 2.46
N VAL A 164 1.90 7.75 2.44
CA VAL A 164 1.11 7.32 1.29
C VAL A 164 -0.37 7.56 1.59
N PHE A 165 -1.06 8.23 0.70
CA PHE A 165 -2.50 8.37 0.76
C PHE A 165 -3.13 7.82 -0.52
N GLY A 166 -4.35 7.34 -0.42
CA GLY A 166 -5.03 6.81 -1.58
C GLY A 166 -6.50 6.54 -1.35
N PHE A 167 -7.09 6.05 -2.41
CA PHE A 167 -8.51 5.79 -2.51
C PHE A 167 -8.73 4.46 -3.21
N ASN A 168 -9.57 3.62 -2.60
CA ASN A 168 -10.04 2.36 -3.15
C ASN A 168 -11.53 2.47 -3.45
N TYR A 169 -11.96 1.97 -4.59
CA TYR A 169 -13.36 1.89 -4.97
C TYR A 169 -13.73 0.46 -5.35
N PHE A 170 -14.74 -0.09 -4.68
CA PHE A 170 -15.21 -1.46 -4.82
C PHE A 170 -16.52 -1.47 -5.58
N LEU A 171 -16.52 -2.10 -6.74
CA LEU A 171 -17.70 -2.28 -7.60
C LEU A 171 -18.21 -3.71 -7.48
N PRO A 172 -19.52 -3.93 -7.31
CA PRO A 172 -20.08 -5.27 -7.39
C PRO A 172 -19.74 -5.93 -8.73
N PHE A 173 -19.24 -7.16 -8.70
CA PHE A 173 -18.89 -7.93 -9.88
C PHE A 173 -19.24 -9.40 -9.68
N TYR A 174 -20.44 -9.82 -10.12
CA TYR A 174 -21.03 -11.12 -9.82
C TYR A 174 -21.10 -11.37 -8.30
N SER A 175 -20.50 -12.46 -7.81
CA SER A 175 -20.38 -12.77 -6.37
C SER A 175 -19.20 -12.08 -5.66
N ASN A 176 -18.43 -11.29 -6.39
CA ASN A 176 -17.18 -10.70 -5.96
C ASN A 176 -17.23 -9.16 -6.06
N GLN A 177 -16.13 -8.50 -5.79
CA GLN A 177 -15.99 -7.06 -5.99
C GLN A 177 -14.80 -6.76 -6.89
N LEU A 178 -15.00 -5.94 -7.92
CA LEU A 178 -13.91 -5.32 -8.67
C LEU A 178 -13.36 -4.15 -7.85
N LEU A 179 -12.07 -4.13 -7.65
CA LEU A 179 -11.35 -3.08 -6.92
C LEU A 179 -10.63 -2.16 -7.89
N LEU A 180 -10.87 -0.86 -7.78
CA LEU A 180 -10.08 0.19 -8.40
C LEU A 180 -9.34 0.94 -7.32
N SER A 181 -8.03 1.10 -7.46
CA SER A 181 -7.16 1.77 -6.49
C SER A 181 -6.37 2.90 -7.13
N ILE A 182 -6.29 4.02 -6.45
CA ILE A 182 -5.39 5.14 -6.79
C ILE A 182 -4.68 5.56 -5.53
N GLN A 183 -3.36 5.73 -5.59
CA GLN A 183 -2.58 6.14 -4.44
C GLN A 183 -1.38 7.01 -4.84
N SER A 184 -0.93 7.82 -3.91
CA SER A 184 0.21 8.71 -4.07
C SER A 184 1.03 8.80 -2.80
N ASN A 185 2.32 8.97 -2.95
CA ASN A 185 3.24 9.34 -1.86
C ASN A 185 3.73 10.79 -1.97
N GLY A 186 3.03 11.63 -2.73
CA GLY A 186 3.40 13.02 -2.96
C GLY A 186 4.39 13.23 -4.12
N VAL A 187 5.12 12.19 -4.55
CA VAL A 187 6.11 12.23 -5.63
C VAL A 187 5.69 11.40 -6.84
N GLY A 188 4.93 10.34 -6.59
CA GLY A 188 4.44 9.41 -7.60
C GLY A 188 2.95 9.20 -7.49
N LEU A 189 2.34 8.85 -8.63
CA LEU A 189 0.94 8.43 -8.74
C LEU A 189 0.89 7.00 -9.24
N TYR A 190 0.10 6.18 -8.57
CA TYR A 190 -0.06 4.77 -8.87
C TYR A 190 -1.53 4.40 -8.94
N GLY A 191 -1.88 3.61 -9.93
CA GLY A 191 -3.22 3.06 -10.10
C GLY A 191 -3.20 1.54 -10.11
N GLY A 192 -4.28 0.91 -9.70
CA GLY A 192 -4.41 -0.52 -9.69
C GLY A 192 -5.83 -0.99 -9.96
N VAL A 193 -5.94 -2.21 -10.46
CA VAL A 193 -7.20 -2.93 -10.66
C VAL A 193 -7.05 -4.31 -10.04
N GLY A 194 -8.04 -4.74 -9.29
CA GLY A 194 -8.04 -6.03 -8.61
C GLY A 194 -9.44 -6.63 -8.47
N ILE A 195 -9.48 -7.79 -7.84
CA ILE A 195 -10.71 -8.47 -7.47
C ILE A 195 -10.64 -8.91 -6.02
N THR A 196 -11.74 -8.75 -5.30
CA THR A 196 -11.92 -9.24 -3.93
C THR A 196 -12.88 -10.43 -3.97
N LEU A 197 -12.47 -11.54 -3.35
CA LEU A 197 -13.15 -12.83 -3.31
C LEU A 197 -13.65 -13.13 -1.89
#